data_4010f74bb5a6c4c8e1b43278acff52cd
#
_entry.id   4010f74bb5a6c4c8e1b43278acff52cd
#
_cell.length_a   1.000
_cell.length_b   1.000
_cell.length_c   1.000
_cell.angle_alpha   90.00
_cell.angle_beta   90.00
_cell.angle_gamma   90.00
#
_symmetry.space_group_name_H-M   'P 1'
#
loop_
_entity.id
_entity.type
_entity.pdbx_description
1 polymer ?
#
loop_
_entity_poly.entity_id
_entity_poly.type
_entity_poly.pdbx_seq_one_letter_code
_entity_poly.pdbx_strand_id
1 'polypeptide(L)'
;MKSFPPVVFIILACITVSCRKDSFITGKNAIVNFSSDTLFFDTVFTSTGSITQSVKIINGNNQKLLLTDVRLMGGSASRFVLNIDGTPGPEQDNVTLEAGDSLYVFVTVQINPGSANLPFIVQDSIQVAYNGNQEYIQLQAWGQNAHFLRNTIINSNTTWDNTLPYVILGGLQVDTTATLTIPAGCKVYFHADAPLLVDGTLQVTGNKYDSTKVWFQGDRLDEPYSDYPGSWPGIYFRSTSVNNSLQFAVIKNAYQAIVAEMPSVNASPKVVLTQCIVDNAYDAGILGEQSSIQASNCLISNCGQNIELGYGGVYQFTHCTVASFSNNFIAHTQPVLSVSNYIIQGTTAVTADLNAGFINCIFWGNYGNVTDEVVVSQQGSTAFAVNFSNCLWKVQTVPTGISSTAMIANVDPLFDSVNTAQSYYDFHLQAGSPAIDKGINTGLPYDLDGNPRSVGAAPDLGCYEKQ
;
A
#
# COMPACT_ATOMS: atom_id res chain seq x y z
N MET A 1 -8.34 -90.49 26.69
CA MET A 1 -8.09 -89.46 25.63
C MET A 1 -7.48 -88.26 26.31
N LYS A 2 -6.22 -87.99 26.03
CA LYS A 2 -5.42 -87.04 26.78
C LYS A 2 -5.67 -85.62 26.17
N SER A 3 -6.12 -84.68 27.00
CA SER A 3 -6.24 -83.30 26.75
C SER A 3 -4.85 -82.63 26.71
N PHE A 4 -4.46 -81.99 25.65
CA PHE A 4 -3.32 -81.13 25.58
C PHE A 4 -3.69 -79.75 26.15
N PRO A 5 -2.85 -79.12 26.94
CA PRO A 5 -3.05 -77.70 27.32
C PRO A 5 -2.62 -76.75 26.21
N PRO A 6 -3.30 -75.64 26.02
CA PRO A 6 -2.87 -74.64 25.05
C PRO A 6 -1.56 -74.00 25.51
N VAL A 7 -0.57 -74.10 24.63
CA VAL A 7 0.68 -73.33 24.74
C VAL A 7 0.31 -71.85 24.54
N VAL A 8 0.31 -71.12 25.62
CA VAL A 8 0.23 -69.66 25.61
C VAL A 8 1.57 -69.17 25.03
N PHE A 9 1.54 -68.83 23.77
CA PHE A 9 2.62 -68.08 23.13
C PHE A 9 2.57 -66.67 23.71
N ILE A 10 3.30 -66.44 24.80
CA ILE A 10 3.62 -65.08 25.26
C ILE A 10 4.59 -64.53 24.23
N ILE A 11 4.05 -63.84 23.25
CA ILE A 11 4.81 -62.92 22.41
C ILE A 11 5.29 -61.82 23.36
N LEU A 12 6.50 -61.96 23.83
CA LEU A 12 7.27 -60.89 24.45
C LEU A 12 7.48 -59.83 23.37
N ALA A 13 6.45 -58.97 23.21
CA ALA A 13 6.61 -57.74 22.45
C ALA A 13 7.73 -56.98 23.17
N CYS A 14 8.95 -57.12 22.70
CA CYS A 14 10.01 -56.17 22.96
C CYS A 14 9.52 -54.80 22.49
N ILE A 15 8.84 -54.09 23.35
CA ILE A 15 8.71 -52.68 23.29
C ILE A 15 10.16 -52.19 23.41
N THR A 16 10.81 -51.99 22.26
CA THR A 16 11.98 -51.14 22.19
C THR A 16 11.48 -49.73 22.50
N VAL A 17 11.28 -49.47 23.80
CA VAL A 17 11.36 -48.11 24.30
C VAL A 17 12.78 -47.70 23.92
N SER A 18 12.91 -47.04 22.79
CA SER A 18 14.10 -46.31 22.46
C SER A 18 14.26 -45.30 23.58
N CYS A 19 14.98 -45.67 24.63
CA CYS A 19 15.54 -44.74 25.58
C CYS A 19 16.42 -43.81 24.73
N ARG A 20 15.86 -42.69 24.30
CA ARG A 20 16.68 -41.59 23.86
C ARG A 20 17.59 -41.31 25.03
N LYS A 21 18.87 -41.61 24.85
CA LYS A 21 19.87 -41.32 25.87
C LYS A 21 19.71 -39.85 26.23
N ASP A 22 19.36 -39.59 27.47
CA ASP A 22 19.23 -38.23 28.03
C ASP A 22 20.64 -37.64 28.24
N SER A 23 21.44 -37.72 27.17
CA SER A 23 22.84 -37.33 27.13
C SER A 23 23.06 -36.21 26.14
N PHE A 24 23.86 -35.24 26.55
CA PHE A 24 24.28 -34.14 25.68
C PHE A 24 25.33 -34.62 24.67
N ILE A 25 25.21 -34.12 23.45
CA ILE A 25 26.31 -34.18 22.46
C ILE A 25 27.38 -33.16 22.87
N THR A 26 28.60 -33.62 23.07
CA THR A 26 29.75 -32.78 23.51
C THR A 26 30.84 -32.60 22.45
N GLY A 27 30.71 -33.33 21.35
CA GLY A 27 31.67 -33.24 20.25
C GLY A 27 31.56 -31.95 19.46
N LYS A 28 32.71 -31.47 18.95
CA LYS A 28 32.76 -30.30 18.05
C LYS A 28 32.05 -30.51 16.71
N ASN A 29 31.74 -31.74 16.36
CA ASN A 29 30.96 -32.11 15.17
C ASN A 29 29.43 -32.00 15.37
N ALA A 30 28.97 -31.47 16.49
CA ALA A 30 27.57 -31.19 16.69
C ALA A 30 27.06 -30.20 15.60
N ILE A 31 25.84 -30.47 15.12
CA ILE A 31 25.26 -29.71 14.01
C ILE A 31 24.22 -28.75 14.60
N VAL A 32 24.43 -27.47 14.36
CA VAL A 32 23.44 -26.40 14.56
C VAL A 32 23.08 -25.82 13.20
N ASN A 33 21.81 -25.60 12.99
CA ASN A 33 21.31 -24.94 11.78
C ASN A 33 20.53 -23.68 12.19
N PHE A 34 20.51 -22.69 11.31
CA PHE A 34 19.71 -21.48 11.46
C PHE A 34 18.62 -21.43 10.39
N SER A 35 17.45 -20.91 10.72
CA SER A 35 16.39 -20.67 9.72
C SER A 35 16.79 -19.55 8.74
N SER A 36 17.69 -18.68 9.17
CA SER A 36 18.32 -17.63 8.34
C SER A 36 19.69 -17.30 8.93
N ASP A 37 20.66 -17.02 8.11
CA ASP A 37 22.00 -16.54 8.51
C ASP A 37 22.05 -15.02 8.74
N THR A 38 21.01 -14.31 8.25
CA THR A 38 20.90 -12.86 8.36
C THR A 38 19.45 -12.48 8.63
N LEU A 39 19.21 -11.60 9.59
CA LEU A 39 17.96 -10.87 9.76
C LEU A 39 18.13 -9.46 9.21
N PHE A 40 17.35 -9.15 8.21
CA PHE A 40 17.36 -7.87 7.53
C PHE A 40 16.10 -7.07 7.88
N PHE A 41 16.28 -5.93 8.54
CA PHE A 41 15.21 -4.97 8.82
C PHE A 41 15.29 -3.89 7.75
N ASP A 42 14.23 -3.73 7.01
CA ASP A 42 14.09 -2.67 6.03
C ASP A 42 14.09 -1.29 6.71
N THR A 43 13.72 -0.24 6.03
CA THR A 43 13.78 1.12 6.56
C THR A 43 13.03 1.24 7.89
N VAL A 44 13.76 1.51 8.95
CA VAL A 44 13.25 1.75 10.31
C VAL A 44 13.41 3.23 10.62
N PHE A 45 12.30 3.92 10.80
CA PHE A 45 12.34 5.31 11.22
C PHE A 45 12.86 5.45 12.65
N THR A 46 13.71 6.43 12.87
CA THR A 46 14.21 6.73 14.21
C THR A 46 13.05 7.01 15.17
N SER A 47 13.18 6.58 16.42
CA SER A 47 12.17 6.79 17.49
C SER A 47 10.84 6.03 17.36
N THR A 48 10.61 5.24 16.32
CA THR A 48 9.37 4.44 16.20
C THR A 48 9.58 2.96 16.56
N GLY A 49 10.81 2.46 16.46
CA GLY A 49 11.12 1.04 16.59
C GLY A 49 10.77 0.25 15.32
N SER A 50 11.20 -1.00 15.25
CA SER A 50 10.91 -1.91 14.16
C SER A 50 9.81 -2.91 14.48
N ILE A 51 9.41 -3.66 13.48
CA ILE A 51 8.72 -4.93 13.66
C ILE A 51 9.61 -5.93 14.42
N THR A 52 9.01 -6.98 14.97
CA THR A 52 9.74 -8.12 15.51
C THR A 52 10.00 -9.13 14.41
N GLN A 53 11.26 -9.44 14.15
CA GLN A 53 11.64 -10.59 13.33
C GLN A 53 12.11 -11.73 14.22
N SER A 54 12.19 -12.93 13.68
CA SER A 54 12.64 -14.09 14.45
C SER A 54 13.55 -14.98 13.60
N VAL A 55 14.52 -15.61 14.27
CA VAL A 55 15.34 -16.68 13.74
C VAL A 55 15.25 -17.90 14.64
N LYS A 56 15.28 -19.09 14.04
CA LYS A 56 15.35 -20.36 14.78
C LYS A 56 16.79 -20.84 14.83
N ILE A 57 17.20 -21.28 16.02
CA ILE A 57 18.42 -22.05 16.24
C ILE A 57 18.00 -23.50 16.39
N ILE A 58 18.41 -24.38 15.50
CA ILE A 58 17.88 -25.75 15.36
C ILE A 58 18.98 -26.73 15.73
N ASN A 59 18.69 -27.63 16.70
CA ASN A 59 19.54 -28.74 17.01
C ASN A 59 19.38 -29.85 15.96
N GLY A 60 20.30 -29.94 15.01
CA GLY A 60 20.33 -30.97 13.96
C GLY A 60 20.76 -32.35 14.41
N ASN A 61 20.96 -32.57 15.73
CA ASN A 61 21.48 -33.82 16.28
C ASN A 61 20.36 -34.68 16.87
N ASN A 62 20.64 -35.98 17.07
CA ASN A 62 19.74 -36.94 17.72
C ASN A 62 19.93 -37.00 19.24
N GLN A 63 20.68 -36.07 19.82
CA GLN A 63 20.92 -35.91 21.26
C GLN A 63 20.66 -34.49 21.69
N LYS A 64 20.49 -34.25 23.00
CA LYS A 64 20.41 -32.90 23.56
C LYS A 64 21.69 -32.11 23.25
N LEU A 65 21.53 -30.84 22.97
CA LEU A 65 22.64 -29.88 22.76
C LEU A 65 22.56 -28.79 23.82
N LEU A 66 23.69 -28.46 24.41
CA LEU A 66 23.84 -27.33 25.29
C LEU A 66 24.41 -26.16 24.46
N LEU A 67 23.64 -25.10 24.25
CA LEU A 67 24.16 -23.83 23.84
C LEU A 67 24.76 -23.15 25.06
N THR A 68 26.07 -22.99 25.07
CA THR A 68 26.78 -22.41 26.20
C THR A 68 26.52 -20.92 26.34
N ASP A 69 26.22 -20.26 25.22
CA ASP A 69 25.94 -18.83 25.15
C ASP A 69 25.18 -18.48 23.87
N VAL A 70 24.13 -17.67 23.99
CA VAL A 70 23.45 -17.00 22.89
C VAL A 70 23.42 -15.52 23.24
N ARG A 71 24.15 -14.67 22.50
CA ARG A 71 24.28 -13.25 22.86
C ARG A 71 24.40 -12.33 21.67
N LEU A 72 23.94 -11.11 21.91
CA LEU A 72 24.11 -9.97 21.04
C LEU A 72 25.54 -9.41 21.21
N MET A 73 26.29 -9.29 20.13
CA MET A 73 27.71 -8.90 20.20
C MET A 73 27.91 -7.47 20.68
N GLY A 74 27.01 -6.54 20.32
CA GLY A 74 27.01 -5.17 20.83
C GLY A 74 26.49 -5.05 22.26
N GLY A 75 25.98 -6.13 22.87
CA GLY A 75 25.44 -6.14 24.23
C GLY A 75 24.37 -5.08 24.45
N SER A 76 24.38 -4.45 25.60
CA SER A 76 23.43 -3.38 25.98
C SER A 76 23.63 -2.06 25.19
N ALA A 77 24.73 -1.91 24.45
CA ALA A 77 24.98 -0.74 23.61
C ALA A 77 24.40 -0.91 22.18
N SER A 78 23.98 -2.11 21.84
CA SER A 78 23.36 -2.42 20.56
C SER A 78 22.07 -1.62 20.34
N ARG A 79 21.74 -1.39 19.08
CA ARG A 79 20.41 -0.88 18.67
C ARG A 79 19.40 -2.01 18.52
N PHE A 80 19.85 -3.26 18.50
CA PHE A 80 19.00 -4.43 18.49
C PHE A 80 18.67 -4.88 19.90
N VAL A 81 17.47 -5.43 20.08
CA VAL A 81 16.99 -5.95 21.34
C VAL A 81 16.53 -7.39 21.11
N LEU A 82 17.01 -8.32 21.95
CA LEU A 82 16.69 -9.73 21.84
C LEU A 82 15.65 -10.16 22.87
N ASN A 83 14.86 -11.15 22.48
CA ASN A 83 14.11 -12.03 23.38
C ASN A 83 14.45 -13.46 22.96
N ILE A 84 15.15 -14.16 23.82
CA ILE A 84 15.65 -15.52 23.57
C ILE A 84 14.69 -16.47 24.26
N ASP A 85 13.83 -17.16 23.51
CA ASP A 85 12.84 -18.13 24.01
C ASP A 85 11.98 -17.58 25.18
N GLY A 86 11.50 -16.33 25.06
CA GLY A 86 10.71 -15.68 26.09
C GLY A 86 11.53 -14.95 27.16
N THR A 87 12.86 -15.08 27.17
CA THR A 87 13.76 -14.37 28.09
C THR A 87 14.29 -13.08 27.43
N PRO A 88 13.89 -11.88 27.86
CA PRO A 88 14.45 -10.64 27.36
C PRO A 88 15.89 -10.45 27.83
N GLY A 89 16.75 -9.98 26.95
CA GLY A 89 18.11 -9.59 27.33
C GLY A 89 19.11 -9.74 26.20
N PRO A 90 20.29 -9.10 26.30
CA PRO A 90 21.29 -9.21 25.28
C PRO A 90 21.97 -10.58 25.24
N GLU A 91 21.81 -11.42 26.28
CA GLU A 91 22.46 -12.72 26.39
C GLU A 91 21.65 -13.69 27.21
N GLN A 92 21.80 -14.99 26.93
CA GLN A 92 21.30 -16.10 27.72
C GLN A 92 22.30 -17.27 27.67
N ASP A 93 22.73 -17.71 28.86
CA ASP A 93 23.69 -18.80 29.01
C ASP A 93 22.97 -20.13 29.21
N ASN A 94 23.67 -21.22 28.86
CA ASN A 94 23.32 -22.60 29.18
C ASN A 94 21.90 -23.00 28.72
N VAL A 95 21.53 -22.66 27.50
CA VAL A 95 20.25 -23.04 26.91
C VAL A 95 20.30 -24.46 26.38
N THR A 96 19.43 -25.33 26.85
CA THR A 96 19.34 -26.72 26.40
C THR A 96 18.33 -26.85 25.27
N LEU A 97 18.75 -27.44 24.15
CA LEU A 97 17.87 -27.85 23.05
C LEU A 97 17.73 -29.37 23.03
N GLU A 98 16.50 -29.87 23.04
CA GLU A 98 16.21 -31.30 22.87
C GLU A 98 16.65 -31.77 21.47
N ALA A 99 16.76 -33.08 21.27
CA ALA A 99 17.15 -33.66 19.98
C ALA A 99 16.15 -33.30 18.89
N GLY A 100 16.63 -32.63 17.83
CA GLY A 100 15.80 -32.17 16.70
C GLY A 100 14.88 -31.00 17.00
N ASP A 101 15.02 -30.37 18.16
CA ASP A 101 14.22 -29.21 18.55
C ASP A 101 14.84 -27.88 18.16
N SER A 102 14.13 -26.79 18.32
CA SER A 102 14.55 -25.44 17.96
C SER A 102 14.17 -24.41 19.01
N LEU A 103 15.03 -23.39 19.12
CA LEU A 103 14.86 -22.19 19.93
C LEU A 103 14.52 -21.01 19.04
N TYR A 104 13.57 -20.17 19.44
CA TYR A 104 13.28 -18.91 18.77
C TYR A 104 14.07 -17.77 19.43
N VAL A 105 14.73 -16.99 18.60
CA VAL A 105 15.28 -15.69 18.99
C VAL A 105 14.49 -14.60 18.26
N PHE A 106 13.74 -13.83 19.02
CA PHE A 106 13.01 -12.66 18.53
C PHE A 106 13.90 -11.43 18.61
N VAL A 107 13.91 -10.63 17.56
CA VAL A 107 14.76 -9.46 17.42
C VAL A 107 13.91 -8.26 17.03
N THR A 108 14.12 -7.14 17.73
CA THR A 108 13.62 -5.82 17.34
C THR A 108 14.79 -4.85 17.23
N VAL A 109 14.62 -3.75 16.53
CA VAL A 109 15.64 -2.69 16.45
C VAL A 109 15.03 -1.35 16.86
N GLN A 110 15.78 -0.59 17.67
CA GLN A 110 15.45 0.77 18.07
C GLN A 110 16.57 1.70 17.65
N ILE A 111 16.25 2.63 16.75
CA ILE A 111 17.23 3.53 16.18
C ILE A 111 17.02 4.92 16.77
N ASN A 112 18.05 5.46 17.41
CA ASN A 112 18.02 6.84 17.89
C ASN A 112 18.32 7.81 16.74
N PRO A 113 17.74 9.02 16.73
CA PRO A 113 18.07 10.06 15.77
C PRO A 113 19.59 10.27 15.68
N GLY A 114 20.11 10.19 14.47
CA GLY A 114 21.50 10.55 14.16
C GLY A 114 21.60 11.99 13.63
N SER A 115 22.81 12.46 13.38
CA SER A 115 23.05 13.76 12.73
C SER A 115 22.97 13.70 11.20
N ALA A 116 22.86 12.50 10.61
CA ALA A 116 22.79 12.30 9.17
C ALA A 116 21.36 12.42 8.66
N ASN A 117 21.17 13.17 7.57
CA ASN A 117 19.87 13.30 6.90
C ASN A 117 19.59 12.13 5.94
N LEU A 118 20.61 11.36 5.59
CA LEU A 118 20.49 10.20 4.70
C LEU A 118 20.22 8.91 5.49
N PRO A 119 19.63 7.90 4.85
CA PRO A 119 19.56 6.56 5.44
C PRO A 119 20.94 6.07 5.84
N PHE A 120 21.05 5.44 7.00
CA PHE A 120 22.28 4.88 7.53
C PHE A 120 22.07 3.42 7.94
N ILE A 121 23.16 2.62 7.87
CA ILE A 121 23.11 1.20 8.17
C ILE A 121 23.48 0.99 9.63
N VAL A 122 22.67 0.21 10.35
CA VAL A 122 22.95 -0.30 11.69
C VAL A 122 23.19 -1.80 11.57
N GLN A 123 24.31 -2.27 12.11
CA GLN A 123 24.69 -3.68 12.04
C GLN A 123 25.10 -4.20 13.42
N ASP A 124 24.83 -5.48 13.66
CA ASP A 124 25.29 -6.27 14.79
C ASP A 124 25.24 -7.75 14.42
N SER A 125 25.46 -8.64 15.38
CA SER A 125 25.32 -10.08 15.20
C SER A 125 24.91 -10.76 16.49
N ILE A 126 24.25 -11.92 16.37
CA ILE A 126 23.99 -12.83 17.46
C ILE A 126 25.02 -13.94 17.40
N GLN A 127 25.84 -14.09 18.44
CA GLN A 127 26.71 -15.22 18.61
C GLN A 127 25.94 -16.38 19.21
N VAL A 128 26.17 -17.58 18.68
CA VAL A 128 25.68 -18.85 19.20
C VAL A 128 26.89 -19.73 19.49
N ALA A 129 27.18 -20.02 20.76
CA ALA A 129 28.32 -20.81 21.18
C ALA A 129 27.88 -22.19 21.71
N TYR A 130 28.52 -23.24 21.27
CA TYR A 130 28.26 -24.61 21.70
C TYR A 130 29.50 -25.50 21.46
N ASN A 131 29.81 -26.39 22.36
CA ASN A 131 30.85 -27.41 22.24
C ASN A 131 32.23 -26.86 21.73
N GLY A 132 32.53 -25.59 22.06
CA GLY A 132 33.72 -24.91 21.58
C GLY A 132 33.66 -24.40 20.14
N ASN A 133 32.49 -24.43 19.52
CA ASN A 133 32.17 -23.75 18.27
C ASN A 133 31.55 -22.39 18.58
N GLN A 134 31.64 -21.45 17.60
CA GLN A 134 31.00 -20.16 17.62
C GLN A 134 30.46 -19.89 16.22
N GLU A 135 29.18 -19.62 16.11
CA GLU A 135 28.51 -19.25 14.87
C GLU A 135 27.78 -17.93 15.04
N TYR A 136 27.47 -17.23 13.94
CA TYR A 136 26.93 -15.90 14.00
C TYR A 136 25.75 -15.76 13.05
N ILE A 137 24.69 -15.14 13.56
CA ILE A 137 23.54 -14.68 12.76
C ILE A 137 23.72 -13.17 12.61
N GLN A 138 23.77 -12.68 11.38
CA GLN A 138 23.96 -11.25 11.10
C GLN A 138 22.67 -10.47 11.31
N LEU A 139 22.79 -9.27 11.85
CA LEU A 139 21.67 -8.33 12.02
C LEU A 139 21.99 -7.05 11.24
N GLN A 140 21.06 -6.65 10.39
CA GLN A 140 21.23 -5.41 9.62
C GLN A 140 19.90 -4.66 9.56
N ALA A 141 19.94 -3.34 9.79
CA ALA A 141 18.80 -2.46 9.66
C ALA A 141 19.19 -1.16 8.95
N TRP A 142 18.23 -0.62 8.17
CA TRP A 142 18.39 0.69 7.57
C TRP A 142 17.65 1.71 8.43
N GLY A 143 18.40 2.63 9.04
CA GLY A 143 17.85 3.71 9.84
C GLY A 143 17.61 4.96 9.02
N GLN A 144 16.51 5.64 9.24
CA GLN A 144 16.18 6.90 8.58
C GLN A 144 15.63 7.91 9.58
N ASN A 145 16.20 9.13 9.57
CA ASN A 145 15.63 10.27 10.28
C ASN A 145 14.37 10.74 9.58
N ALA A 146 13.43 11.31 10.34
CA ALA A 146 12.19 11.86 9.85
C ALA A 146 11.70 13.03 10.71
N HIS A 147 10.79 13.83 10.15
CA HIS A 147 9.96 14.77 10.92
C HIS A 147 8.76 14.00 11.48
N PHE A 148 8.70 13.79 12.78
CA PHE A 148 7.58 13.10 13.44
C PHE A 148 6.52 14.10 13.86
N LEU A 149 5.31 13.94 13.34
CA LEU A 149 4.14 14.73 13.68
C LEU A 149 3.11 13.81 14.36
N ARG A 150 2.76 14.14 15.61
CA ARG A 150 1.78 13.33 16.37
C ARG A 150 0.55 14.15 16.72
N ASN A 151 -0.62 13.73 16.24
CA ASN A 151 -1.89 14.42 16.45
C ASN A 151 -1.74 15.94 16.20
N THR A 152 -1.17 16.28 15.05
CA THR A 152 -0.75 17.64 14.74
C THR A 152 -1.84 18.40 14.00
N ILE A 153 -2.09 19.64 14.42
CA ILE A 153 -2.99 20.57 13.72
C ILE A 153 -2.16 21.69 13.10
N ILE A 154 -2.22 21.83 11.80
CA ILE A 154 -1.66 22.96 11.05
C ILE A 154 -2.68 24.10 11.11
N ASN A 155 -2.45 25.09 11.95
CA ASN A 155 -3.38 26.19 12.22
C ASN A 155 -2.97 27.52 11.56
N SER A 156 -1.93 27.52 10.75
CA SER A 156 -1.46 28.68 9.97
C SER A 156 -0.83 28.19 8.67
N ASN A 157 -0.67 29.11 7.71
CA ASN A 157 -0.03 28.77 6.45
C ASN A 157 1.38 28.22 6.68
N THR A 158 1.59 26.99 6.27
CA THR A 158 2.81 26.22 6.52
C THR A 158 3.32 25.63 5.23
N THR A 159 4.61 25.79 4.97
CA THR A 159 5.29 25.08 3.87
C THR A 159 6.29 24.11 4.46
N TRP A 160 6.18 22.84 4.08
CA TRP A 160 7.16 21.83 4.46
C TRP A 160 8.44 21.97 3.64
N ASP A 161 9.52 21.38 4.14
CA ASP A 161 10.73 21.14 3.35
C ASP A 161 10.80 19.67 2.90
N ASN A 162 11.72 19.35 2.00
CA ASN A 162 11.91 18.00 1.48
C ASN A 162 13.24 17.36 1.93
N THR A 163 13.84 17.87 3.00
CA THR A 163 15.14 17.39 3.49
C THR A 163 15.05 16.04 4.18
N LEU A 164 13.94 15.80 4.88
CA LEU A 164 13.60 14.54 5.55
C LEU A 164 12.15 14.16 5.23
N PRO A 165 11.82 12.87 5.27
CA PRO A 165 10.44 12.43 5.19
C PRO A 165 9.64 12.86 6.43
N TYR A 166 8.33 12.95 6.28
CA TYR A 166 7.39 13.17 7.37
C TYR A 166 6.74 11.85 7.77
N VAL A 167 6.66 11.58 9.06
CA VAL A 167 5.96 10.42 9.64
C VAL A 167 4.83 10.92 10.52
N ILE A 168 3.60 10.60 10.16
CA ILE A 168 2.38 11.06 10.80
C ILE A 168 1.86 9.96 11.72
N LEU A 169 1.66 10.29 12.98
CA LEU A 169 1.22 9.38 14.03
C LEU A 169 -0.08 9.92 14.66
N GLY A 170 -1.16 9.13 14.65
CA GLY A 170 -2.45 9.48 15.23
C GLY A 170 -3.27 10.50 14.43
N GLY A 171 -2.69 11.21 13.45
CA GLY A 171 -3.39 12.09 12.54
C GLY A 171 -2.74 13.45 12.29
N LEU A 172 -3.08 14.03 11.13
CA LEU A 172 -2.69 15.38 10.72
C LEU A 172 -3.93 16.12 10.26
N GLN A 173 -4.18 17.31 10.79
CA GLN A 173 -5.28 18.16 10.39
C GLN A 173 -4.76 19.49 9.85
N VAL A 174 -5.30 19.95 8.71
CA VAL A 174 -5.13 21.31 8.22
C VAL A 174 -6.37 22.09 8.58
N ASP A 175 -6.24 23.05 9.48
CA ASP A 175 -7.36 23.84 10.02
C ASP A 175 -7.99 24.74 8.92
N THR A 176 -9.24 25.14 9.13
CA THR A 176 -10.10 25.84 8.16
C THR A 176 -9.46 27.08 7.51
N THR A 177 -8.63 27.80 8.25
CA THR A 177 -7.98 29.04 7.77
C THR A 177 -6.55 28.82 7.30
N ALA A 178 -6.04 27.60 7.39
CA ALA A 178 -4.66 27.27 7.10
C ALA A 178 -4.47 26.68 5.71
N THR A 179 -3.31 26.91 5.15
CA THR A 179 -2.82 26.24 3.95
C THR A 179 -1.57 25.43 4.28
N LEU A 180 -1.61 24.14 4.00
CA LEU A 180 -0.41 23.29 4.00
C LEU A 180 0.12 23.17 2.57
N THR A 181 1.37 23.59 2.35
CA THR A 181 2.08 23.42 1.08
C THR A 181 3.15 22.35 1.21
N ILE A 182 3.07 21.33 0.37
CA ILE A 182 4.01 20.21 0.31
C ILE A 182 4.74 20.25 -1.03
N PRO A 183 6.04 20.62 -1.03
CA PRO A 183 6.83 20.77 -2.25
C PRO A 183 7.30 19.43 -2.84
N ALA A 184 7.85 19.50 -4.05
CA ALA A 184 8.38 18.37 -4.78
C ALA A 184 9.43 17.58 -3.99
N GLY A 185 9.36 16.24 -4.08
CA GLY A 185 10.28 15.33 -3.43
C GLY A 185 9.95 14.98 -1.99
N CYS A 186 8.91 15.58 -1.39
CA CYS A 186 8.46 15.18 -0.07
C CYS A 186 7.91 13.76 -0.07
N LYS A 187 8.26 12.99 0.97
CA LYS A 187 7.69 11.68 1.29
C LYS A 187 6.94 11.77 2.60
N VAL A 188 5.68 11.38 2.60
CA VAL A 188 4.79 11.44 3.76
C VAL A 188 4.30 10.05 4.07
N TYR A 189 4.67 9.55 5.23
CA TYR A 189 4.33 8.23 5.72
C TYR A 189 3.31 8.35 6.85
N PHE A 190 2.28 7.55 6.80
CA PHE A 190 1.18 7.57 7.77
C PHE A 190 1.12 6.27 8.55
N HIS A 191 1.02 6.38 9.85
CA HIS A 191 0.69 5.23 10.69
C HIS A 191 -0.75 4.76 10.43
N ALA A 192 -1.04 3.51 10.77
CA ALA A 192 -2.32 2.88 10.45
C ALA A 192 -3.57 3.62 11.00
N ASP A 193 -3.41 4.44 12.03
CA ASP A 193 -4.47 5.26 12.65
C ASP A 193 -4.43 6.75 12.25
N ALA A 194 -3.59 7.14 11.30
CA ALA A 194 -3.27 8.52 11.01
C ALA A 194 -3.91 9.04 9.71
N PRO A 195 -5.14 9.59 9.72
CA PRO A 195 -5.71 10.28 8.57
C PRO A 195 -5.05 11.65 8.34
N LEU A 196 -5.11 12.12 7.08
CA LEU A 196 -4.91 13.52 6.73
C LEU A 196 -6.29 14.20 6.57
N LEU A 197 -6.67 15.01 7.54
CA LEU A 197 -7.93 15.75 7.55
C LEU A 197 -7.70 17.17 7.04
N VAL A 198 -8.39 17.57 5.98
CA VAL A 198 -8.25 18.89 5.38
C VAL A 198 -9.55 19.66 5.52
N ASP A 199 -9.57 20.63 6.43
CA ASP A 199 -10.64 21.60 6.59
C ASP A 199 -10.32 22.93 5.87
N GLY A 200 -9.04 23.22 5.73
CA GLY A 200 -8.49 24.38 5.02
C GLY A 200 -8.09 24.03 3.59
N THR A 201 -6.84 24.29 3.25
CA THR A 201 -6.29 24.10 1.90
C THR A 201 -5.04 23.22 1.91
N LEU A 202 -5.00 22.24 1.05
CA LEU A 202 -3.81 21.42 0.76
C LEU A 202 -3.28 21.73 -0.63
N GLN A 203 -2.01 22.15 -0.70
CA GLN A 203 -1.29 22.41 -1.94
C GLN A 203 -0.12 21.44 -2.06
N VAL A 204 -0.13 20.56 -3.04
CA VAL A 204 0.94 19.60 -3.33
C VAL A 204 1.54 19.93 -4.69
N THR A 205 2.83 20.24 -4.72
CA THR A 205 3.52 20.72 -5.92
C THR A 205 4.69 19.80 -6.31
N GLY A 206 4.37 18.53 -6.61
CA GLY A 206 5.34 17.56 -7.13
C GLY A 206 5.83 17.88 -8.53
N ASN A 207 6.72 17.05 -9.06
CA ASN A 207 7.23 17.14 -10.43
C ASN A 207 7.34 15.74 -11.03
N LYS A 208 7.58 15.63 -12.33
CA LYS A 208 7.46 14.41 -13.15
C LYS A 208 8.38 13.24 -12.77
N TYR A 209 9.55 13.49 -12.18
CA TYR A 209 10.49 12.44 -11.84
C TYR A 209 10.14 11.78 -10.51
N ASP A 210 10.35 10.49 -10.36
CA ASP A 210 10.02 9.74 -9.13
C ASP A 210 10.67 10.32 -7.87
N SER A 211 11.88 10.86 -7.98
CA SER A 211 12.56 11.56 -6.88
C SER A 211 11.94 12.90 -6.54
N THR A 212 11.09 13.46 -7.41
CA THR A 212 10.45 14.78 -7.25
C THR A 212 8.93 14.71 -7.16
N LYS A 213 8.31 13.53 -7.34
CA LYS A 213 6.92 13.30 -6.97
C LYS A 213 6.74 13.44 -5.46
N VAL A 214 5.55 13.77 -5.02
CA VAL A 214 5.18 13.75 -3.60
C VAL A 214 4.48 12.43 -3.29
N TRP A 215 4.97 11.70 -2.29
CA TRP A 215 4.46 10.38 -1.94
C TRP A 215 3.67 10.41 -0.64
N PHE A 216 2.49 9.77 -0.66
CA PHE A 216 1.63 9.53 0.49
C PHE A 216 1.37 8.04 0.58
N GLN A 217 1.83 7.38 1.65
CA GLN A 217 1.68 5.94 1.84
C GLN A 217 1.82 5.55 3.32
N GLY A 218 1.56 4.28 3.65
CA GLY A 218 1.76 3.77 5.01
C GLY A 218 3.23 3.79 5.44
N ASP A 219 3.45 3.81 6.75
CA ASP A 219 4.78 3.85 7.37
C ASP A 219 5.47 2.47 7.47
N ARG A 220 4.74 1.39 7.14
CA ARG A 220 5.29 0.03 7.04
C ARG A 220 5.93 -0.17 5.67
N LEU A 221 7.27 -0.04 5.60
CA LEU A 221 8.04 -0.15 4.36
C LEU A 221 8.67 -1.54 4.17
N ASP A 222 8.49 -2.41 5.15
CA ASP A 222 8.98 -3.79 5.16
C ASP A 222 8.06 -4.73 4.36
N GLU A 223 8.64 -5.70 3.67
CA GLU A 223 7.90 -6.74 2.96
C GLU A 223 7.22 -7.73 3.94
N PRO A 224 5.99 -8.19 3.67
CA PRO A 224 5.14 -7.84 2.53
C PRO A 224 4.22 -6.62 2.78
N TYR A 225 4.39 -5.91 3.89
CA TYR A 225 3.47 -4.86 4.36
C TYR A 225 3.53 -3.57 3.54
N SER A 226 4.66 -3.32 2.87
CA SER A 226 4.86 -2.18 1.96
C SER A 226 3.83 -2.08 0.85
N ASP A 227 3.21 -3.21 0.47
CA ASP A 227 2.20 -3.30 -0.58
C ASP A 227 0.78 -3.60 -0.06
N TYR A 228 0.56 -3.62 1.26
CA TYR A 228 -0.76 -3.90 1.79
C TYR A 228 -1.70 -2.70 1.63
N PRO A 229 -2.87 -2.89 0.97
CA PRO A 229 -3.90 -1.86 0.91
C PRO A 229 -4.51 -1.64 2.30
N GLY A 230 -5.02 -0.44 2.56
CA GLY A 230 -5.60 -0.09 3.86
C GLY A 230 -4.57 0.11 4.96
N SER A 231 -3.30 0.34 4.61
CA SER A 231 -2.23 0.55 5.59
C SER A 231 -2.33 1.88 6.34
N TRP A 232 -3.13 2.82 5.86
CA TRP A 232 -3.45 4.10 6.47
C TRP A 232 -4.81 4.60 6.00
N PRO A 233 -5.50 5.54 6.73
CA PRO A 233 -6.87 5.92 6.39
C PRO A 233 -7.05 6.62 5.05
N GLY A 234 -6.22 7.61 4.72
CA GLY A 234 -6.32 8.40 3.49
C GLY A 234 -6.37 9.92 3.72
N ILE A 235 -6.72 10.67 2.67
CA ILE A 235 -6.83 12.14 2.65
C ILE A 235 -8.30 12.52 2.55
N TYR A 236 -8.81 13.25 3.55
CA TYR A 236 -10.21 13.64 3.68
C TYR A 236 -10.36 15.15 3.51
N PHE A 237 -10.90 15.60 2.37
CA PHE A 237 -11.26 17.00 2.12
C PHE A 237 -12.68 17.24 2.64
N ARG A 238 -12.78 17.74 3.86
CA ARG A 238 -14.04 17.88 4.58
C ARG A 238 -14.86 19.10 4.11
N SER A 239 -16.01 19.33 4.72
CA SER A 239 -17.02 20.29 4.24
C SER A 239 -16.48 21.70 3.98
N THR A 240 -15.62 22.22 4.85
CA THR A 240 -15.06 23.58 4.76
C THR A 240 -13.84 23.69 3.84
N SER A 241 -13.27 22.56 3.43
CA SER A 241 -12.06 22.51 2.61
C SER A 241 -12.26 23.14 1.22
N VAL A 242 -11.29 23.92 0.77
CA VAL A 242 -11.37 24.66 -0.50
C VAL A 242 -10.02 24.75 -1.20
N ASN A 243 -10.07 24.96 -2.52
CA ASN A 243 -8.89 25.27 -3.35
C ASN A 243 -7.75 24.27 -3.23
N ASN A 244 -8.06 23.00 -2.99
CA ASN A 244 -7.04 21.98 -2.90
C ASN A 244 -6.49 21.63 -4.27
N SER A 245 -5.19 21.51 -4.37
CA SER A 245 -4.50 21.16 -5.61
C SER A 245 -3.38 20.17 -5.33
N LEU A 246 -3.42 19.03 -6.03
CA LEU A 246 -2.38 18.03 -5.98
C LEU A 246 -1.82 17.86 -7.40
N GLN A 247 -0.52 18.06 -7.54
CA GLN A 247 0.19 17.85 -8.79
C GLN A 247 1.35 16.86 -8.59
N PHE A 248 1.47 15.87 -9.47
CA PHE A 248 2.45 14.79 -9.38
C PHE A 248 2.53 14.17 -7.98
N ALA A 249 1.37 13.90 -7.39
CA ALA A 249 1.23 13.16 -6.15
C ALA A 249 1.01 11.68 -6.43
N VAL A 250 1.64 10.82 -5.64
CA VAL A 250 1.41 9.38 -5.59
C VAL A 250 0.76 9.04 -4.26
N ILE A 251 -0.46 8.54 -4.27
CA ILE A 251 -1.22 8.15 -3.08
C ILE A 251 -1.44 6.64 -3.17
N LYS A 252 -0.79 5.88 -2.28
CA LYS A 252 -0.80 4.42 -2.32
C LYS A 252 -1.26 3.80 -1.01
N ASN A 253 -1.87 2.62 -1.14
CA ASN A 253 -2.13 1.71 -0.03
C ASN A 253 -3.04 2.29 1.07
N ALA A 254 -3.83 3.31 0.77
CA ALA A 254 -4.78 3.88 1.72
C ALA A 254 -6.01 2.97 1.91
N TYR A 255 -6.78 3.19 2.96
CA TYR A 255 -8.13 2.61 3.05
C TYR A 255 -9.05 3.29 2.03
N GLN A 256 -9.20 4.62 2.09
CA GLN A 256 -9.84 5.47 1.08
C GLN A 256 -8.84 6.56 0.68
N ALA A 257 -8.28 6.49 -0.53
CA ALA A 257 -7.11 7.32 -0.83
C ALA A 257 -7.44 8.82 -0.85
N ILE A 258 -8.53 9.21 -1.52
CA ILE A 258 -9.02 10.59 -1.61
C ILE A 258 -10.52 10.59 -1.35
N VAL A 259 -10.94 11.29 -0.30
CA VAL A 259 -12.37 11.52 0.02
C VAL A 259 -12.65 13.02 -0.07
N ALA A 260 -13.66 13.41 -0.84
CA ALA A 260 -14.11 14.80 -0.95
C ALA A 260 -15.59 14.88 -0.59
N GLU A 261 -15.87 15.55 0.53
CA GLU A 261 -17.21 15.65 1.11
C GLU A 261 -17.82 17.04 0.88
N MET A 262 -19.09 17.10 0.58
CA MET A 262 -19.90 18.30 0.45
C MET A 262 -19.45 19.26 -0.67
N PRO A 263 -20.31 20.14 -1.16
CA PRO A 263 -19.95 21.11 -2.19
C PRO A 263 -18.80 22.03 -1.78
N SER A 264 -18.04 22.50 -2.76
CA SER A 264 -17.11 23.60 -2.50
C SER A 264 -17.88 24.85 -2.06
N VAL A 265 -17.36 25.56 -1.06
CA VAL A 265 -18.00 26.82 -0.59
C VAL A 265 -17.70 28.00 -1.52
N ASN A 266 -16.91 27.82 -2.56
CA ASN A 266 -16.65 28.81 -3.60
C ASN A 266 -16.86 28.21 -5.01
N ALA A 267 -16.61 28.99 -6.05
CA ALA A 267 -16.84 28.58 -7.44
C ALA A 267 -15.77 27.61 -7.99
N SER A 268 -14.64 27.43 -7.29
CA SER A 268 -13.59 26.52 -7.71
C SER A 268 -13.90 25.08 -7.30
N PRO A 269 -13.42 24.07 -8.02
CA PRO A 269 -13.48 22.70 -7.55
C PRO A 269 -12.86 22.55 -6.15
N LYS A 270 -13.46 21.70 -5.31
CA LYS A 270 -12.90 21.41 -3.97
C LYS A 270 -11.51 20.79 -4.08
N VAL A 271 -11.33 19.88 -5.04
CA VAL A 271 -10.06 19.21 -5.29
C VAL A 271 -9.73 19.23 -6.77
N VAL A 272 -8.51 19.65 -7.09
CA VAL A 272 -7.92 19.56 -8.43
C VAL A 272 -6.74 18.58 -8.38
N LEU A 273 -6.80 17.55 -9.22
CA LEU A 273 -5.75 16.53 -9.36
C LEU A 273 -5.13 16.67 -10.75
N THR A 274 -3.82 16.83 -10.83
CA THR A 274 -3.10 16.93 -12.09
C THR A 274 -1.91 15.98 -12.07
N GLN A 275 -1.85 15.05 -13.02
CA GLN A 275 -0.74 14.11 -13.14
C GLN A 275 -0.49 13.33 -11.83
N CYS A 276 -1.57 12.86 -11.20
CA CYS A 276 -1.51 12.10 -9.96
C CYS A 276 -1.71 10.61 -10.20
N ILE A 277 -1.14 9.80 -9.32
CA ILE A 277 -1.34 8.35 -9.25
C ILE A 277 -2.05 8.03 -7.94
N VAL A 278 -3.19 7.35 -8.04
CA VAL A 278 -3.93 6.77 -6.91
C VAL A 278 -3.96 5.27 -7.12
N ASP A 279 -3.34 4.52 -6.25
CA ASP A 279 -3.13 3.09 -6.48
C ASP A 279 -3.33 2.26 -5.21
N ASN A 280 -3.92 1.07 -5.38
CA ASN A 280 -4.02 0.03 -4.35
C ASN A 280 -4.72 0.50 -3.06
N ALA A 281 -5.79 1.30 -3.17
CA ALA A 281 -6.63 1.65 -2.04
C ALA A 281 -7.61 0.50 -1.73
N TYR A 282 -7.75 0.15 -0.45
CA TYR A 282 -8.54 -1.02 -0.03
C TYR A 282 -10.03 -0.89 -0.39
N ASP A 283 -10.62 0.27 -0.10
CA ASP A 283 -12.04 0.56 -0.33
C ASP A 283 -12.21 1.44 -1.58
N ALA A 284 -11.83 2.70 -1.53
CA ALA A 284 -12.00 3.61 -2.64
C ALA A 284 -10.71 4.37 -3.01
N GLY A 285 -10.44 4.48 -4.32
CA GLY A 285 -9.37 5.35 -4.83
C GLY A 285 -9.78 6.82 -4.72
N ILE A 286 -10.92 7.19 -5.30
CA ILE A 286 -11.51 8.52 -5.19
C ILE A 286 -12.99 8.36 -4.80
N LEU A 287 -13.36 8.91 -3.66
CA LEU A 287 -14.75 8.99 -3.19
C LEU A 287 -15.19 10.46 -3.19
N GLY A 288 -16.17 10.79 -3.99
CA GLY A 288 -16.79 12.11 -4.01
C GLY A 288 -18.25 12.05 -3.57
N GLU A 289 -18.59 12.69 -2.44
CA GLU A 289 -19.97 12.76 -1.93
C GLU A 289 -20.49 14.20 -2.02
N GLN A 290 -21.41 14.45 -2.97
CA GLN A 290 -21.98 15.77 -3.23
C GLN A 290 -20.91 16.87 -3.37
N SER A 291 -19.78 16.56 -3.97
CA SER A 291 -18.57 17.38 -3.95
C SER A 291 -18.22 17.92 -5.34
N SER A 292 -17.01 18.44 -5.48
CA SER A 292 -16.49 18.88 -6.79
C SER A 292 -15.04 18.50 -6.96
N ILE A 293 -14.75 17.68 -7.99
CA ILE A 293 -13.41 17.20 -8.30
C ILE A 293 -13.11 17.41 -9.77
N GLN A 294 -11.94 17.97 -10.05
CA GLN A 294 -11.37 18.01 -11.38
C GLN A 294 -10.09 17.19 -11.42
N ALA A 295 -10.01 16.20 -12.31
CA ALA A 295 -8.82 15.37 -12.49
C ALA A 295 -8.35 15.37 -13.93
N SER A 296 -7.05 15.54 -14.16
CA SER A 296 -6.44 15.52 -15.48
C SER A 296 -5.14 14.73 -15.50
N ASN A 297 -4.98 13.90 -16.53
CA ASN A 297 -3.81 13.03 -16.69
C ASN A 297 -3.51 12.19 -15.44
N CYS A 298 -4.54 11.62 -14.80
CA CYS A 298 -4.39 10.83 -13.58
C CYS A 298 -4.54 9.33 -13.87
N LEU A 299 -3.77 8.53 -13.16
CA LEU A 299 -3.92 7.08 -13.07
C LEU A 299 -4.63 6.74 -11.76
N ILE A 300 -5.76 6.04 -11.83
CA ILE A 300 -6.46 5.50 -10.67
C ILE A 300 -6.54 3.99 -10.87
N SER A 301 -5.78 3.22 -10.09
CA SER A 301 -5.56 1.80 -10.39
C SER A 301 -5.73 0.88 -9.17
N ASN A 302 -6.20 -0.34 -9.45
CA ASN A 302 -6.20 -1.49 -8.54
C ASN A 302 -6.79 -1.22 -7.15
N CYS A 303 -7.81 -0.38 -7.05
CA CYS A 303 -8.54 -0.12 -5.82
C CYS A 303 -9.74 -1.05 -5.67
N GLY A 304 -10.28 -1.18 -4.46
CA GLY A 304 -11.53 -1.89 -4.21
C GLY A 304 -12.65 -1.35 -5.08
N GLN A 305 -12.77 -0.02 -5.15
CA GLN A 305 -13.50 0.75 -6.15
C GLN A 305 -12.62 1.94 -6.58
N ASN A 306 -12.34 2.07 -7.87
CA ASN A 306 -11.39 3.11 -8.28
C ASN A 306 -11.97 4.52 -8.11
N ILE A 307 -13.20 4.75 -8.61
CA ILE A 307 -13.89 6.04 -8.48
C ILE A 307 -15.35 5.80 -8.10
N GLU A 308 -15.76 6.38 -7.00
CA GLU A 308 -17.16 6.45 -6.56
C GLU A 308 -17.60 7.91 -6.41
N LEU A 309 -18.60 8.31 -7.20
CA LEU A 309 -19.18 9.65 -7.17
C LEU A 309 -20.65 9.51 -6.75
N GLY A 310 -20.92 9.76 -5.47
CA GLY A 310 -22.21 9.56 -4.84
C GLY A 310 -22.90 10.86 -4.50
N TYR A 311 -24.25 10.81 -4.41
CA TYR A 311 -25.10 11.91 -3.93
C TYR A 311 -24.95 13.22 -4.73
N GLY A 312 -24.77 13.12 -6.07
CA GLY A 312 -24.64 14.31 -6.92
C GLY A 312 -23.25 14.97 -6.84
N GLY A 313 -23.16 16.23 -7.27
CA GLY A 313 -21.91 16.99 -7.29
C GLY A 313 -21.48 17.42 -8.70
N VAL A 314 -20.26 17.96 -8.81
CA VAL A 314 -19.69 18.47 -10.08
C VAL A 314 -18.31 17.84 -10.31
N TYR A 315 -18.18 17.03 -11.35
CA TYR A 315 -17.00 16.23 -11.59
C TYR A 315 -16.51 16.37 -13.04
N GLN A 316 -15.20 16.50 -13.21
CA GLN A 316 -14.58 16.54 -14.54
C GLN A 316 -13.31 15.70 -14.55
N PHE A 317 -13.29 14.67 -15.38
CA PHE A 317 -12.13 13.81 -15.59
C PHE A 317 -11.68 13.91 -17.05
N THR A 318 -10.42 14.21 -17.27
CA THR A 318 -9.86 14.44 -18.61
C THR A 318 -8.54 13.69 -18.76
N HIS A 319 -8.43 12.85 -19.77
CA HIS A 319 -7.25 12.02 -19.99
C HIS A 319 -6.86 11.17 -18.75
N CYS A 320 -7.82 10.51 -18.10
CA CYS A 320 -7.55 9.65 -16.99
C CYS A 320 -7.61 8.16 -17.41
N THR A 321 -6.72 7.35 -16.85
CA THR A 321 -6.80 5.89 -16.91
C THR A 321 -7.32 5.40 -15.58
N VAL A 322 -8.47 4.71 -15.62
CA VAL A 322 -9.13 4.10 -14.47
C VAL A 322 -9.19 2.61 -14.72
N ALA A 323 -8.32 1.85 -14.08
CA ALA A 323 -8.16 0.44 -14.39
C ALA A 323 -7.96 -0.42 -13.15
N SER A 324 -8.56 -1.61 -13.12
CA SER A 324 -8.44 -2.54 -12.01
C SER A 324 -8.28 -3.98 -12.46
N PHE A 325 -7.41 -4.69 -11.75
CA PHE A 325 -7.14 -6.11 -11.97
C PHE A 325 -7.09 -6.80 -10.62
N SER A 326 -7.72 -7.98 -10.50
CA SER A 326 -7.58 -8.77 -9.28
C SER A 326 -6.11 -9.04 -8.97
N ASN A 327 -5.70 -8.80 -7.74
CA ASN A 327 -4.38 -9.09 -7.24
C ASN A 327 -4.45 -9.93 -5.95
N ASN A 328 -3.33 -10.15 -5.27
CA ASN A 328 -3.26 -10.97 -4.07
C ASN A 328 -4.01 -10.35 -2.87
N PHE A 329 -4.31 -9.05 -2.89
CA PHE A 329 -4.89 -8.30 -1.77
C PHE A 329 -6.32 -7.83 -2.05
N ILE A 330 -6.60 -7.42 -3.29
CA ILE A 330 -7.89 -6.85 -3.70
C ILE A 330 -8.43 -7.66 -4.88
N ALA A 331 -9.61 -8.26 -4.69
CA ALA A 331 -10.35 -8.87 -5.78
C ALA A 331 -11.13 -7.78 -6.53
N HIS A 332 -11.02 -7.75 -7.85
CA HIS A 332 -11.79 -6.84 -8.69
C HIS A 332 -13.25 -7.31 -8.79
N THR A 333 -14.10 -6.76 -7.93
CA THR A 333 -15.52 -7.13 -7.79
C THR A 333 -16.48 -5.95 -7.93
N GLN A 334 -15.95 -4.73 -8.03
CA GLN A 334 -16.71 -3.51 -8.20
C GLN A 334 -16.32 -2.85 -9.53
N PRO A 335 -17.25 -2.12 -10.20
CA PRO A 335 -16.91 -1.34 -11.38
C PRO A 335 -15.83 -0.29 -11.07
N VAL A 336 -14.97 0.01 -12.05
CA VAL A 336 -13.93 1.02 -11.84
C VAL A 336 -14.49 2.44 -11.70
N LEU A 337 -15.72 2.68 -12.19
CA LEU A 337 -16.44 3.93 -12.05
C LEU A 337 -17.90 3.70 -11.66
N SER A 338 -18.33 4.23 -10.52
CA SER A 338 -19.74 4.36 -10.12
C SER A 338 -20.12 5.81 -9.96
N VAL A 339 -21.27 6.19 -10.53
CA VAL A 339 -21.81 7.57 -10.48
C VAL A 339 -23.27 7.54 -10.09
N SER A 340 -23.67 8.29 -9.06
CA SER A 340 -25.07 8.41 -8.67
C SER A 340 -25.43 9.82 -8.18
N ASN A 341 -26.71 10.22 -8.38
CA ASN A 341 -27.22 11.47 -7.85
C ASN A 341 -27.94 11.30 -6.49
N TYR A 342 -27.83 10.15 -5.85
CA TYR A 342 -28.57 9.85 -4.64
C TYR A 342 -27.79 9.03 -3.64
N ILE A 343 -28.25 9.08 -2.39
CA ILE A 343 -27.92 8.14 -1.32
C ILE A 343 -29.20 7.59 -0.72
N ILE A 344 -29.14 6.43 -0.09
CA ILE A 344 -30.27 5.83 0.61
C ILE A 344 -30.20 6.16 2.10
N GLN A 345 -31.17 6.91 2.60
CA GLN A 345 -31.33 7.18 4.02
C GLN A 345 -32.55 6.43 4.57
N GLY A 346 -32.30 5.35 5.30
CA GLY A 346 -33.36 4.42 5.70
C GLY A 346 -33.96 3.73 4.48
N THR A 347 -35.23 4.05 4.15
CA THR A 347 -35.92 3.54 2.95
C THR A 347 -36.10 4.60 1.86
N THR A 348 -35.59 5.80 2.07
CA THR A 348 -35.80 6.94 1.16
C THR A 348 -34.55 7.29 0.41
N ALA A 349 -34.64 7.47 -0.91
CA ALA A 349 -33.59 8.04 -1.70
C ALA A 349 -33.58 9.57 -1.56
N VAL A 350 -32.46 10.12 -1.11
CA VAL A 350 -32.20 11.56 -1.08
C VAL A 350 -31.33 11.91 -2.26
N THR A 351 -31.77 12.88 -3.09
CA THR A 351 -31.14 13.20 -4.36
C THR A 351 -30.55 14.59 -4.37
N ALA A 352 -29.48 14.80 -5.13
CA ALA A 352 -28.86 16.09 -5.39
C ALA A 352 -28.52 16.24 -6.88
N ASP A 353 -28.27 17.47 -7.33
CA ASP A 353 -27.88 17.76 -8.70
C ASP A 353 -26.53 17.14 -9.02
N LEU A 354 -26.42 16.52 -10.19
CA LEU A 354 -25.21 15.87 -10.66
C LEU A 354 -24.79 16.42 -12.03
N ASN A 355 -23.54 16.82 -12.14
CA ASN A 355 -22.89 17.14 -13.41
C ASN A 355 -21.53 16.47 -13.48
N ALA A 356 -21.37 15.43 -14.31
CA ALA A 356 -20.14 14.67 -14.44
C ALA A 356 -19.73 14.55 -15.91
N GLY A 357 -18.51 14.96 -16.21
CA GLY A 357 -17.90 14.90 -17.54
C GLY A 357 -16.65 14.03 -17.58
N PHE A 358 -16.56 13.17 -18.58
CA PHE A 358 -15.41 12.29 -18.82
C PHE A 358 -14.95 12.45 -20.26
N ILE A 359 -13.72 12.91 -20.45
CA ILE A 359 -13.16 13.19 -21.77
C ILE A 359 -11.82 12.47 -21.93
N ASN A 360 -11.66 11.75 -23.04
CA ASN A 360 -10.43 11.04 -23.38
C ASN A 360 -9.98 10.04 -22.29
N CYS A 361 -10.90 9.41 -21.59
CA CYS A 361 -10.59 8.50 -20.50
C CYS A 361 -10.62 7.01 -20.92
N ILE A 362 -9.91 6.18 -20.18
CA ILE A 362 -9.98 4.72 -20.28
C ILE A 362 -10.60 4.18 -18.99
N PHE A 363 -11.67 3.35 -19.09
CA PHE A 363 -12.31 2.63 -18.00
C PHE A 363 -12.23 1.14 -18.30
N TRP A 364 -11.34 0.43 -17.61
CA TRP A 364 -11.05 -0.96 -17.93
C TRP A 364 -10.77 -1.81 -16.70
N GLY A 365 -11.25 -3.04 -16.69
CA GLY A 365 -10.95 -4.01 -15.67
C GLY A 365 -10.88 -5.42 -16.23
N ASN A 366 -10.12 -6.28 -15.58
CA ASN A 366 -10.01 -7.69 -15.94
C ASN A 366 -9.64 -8.57 -14.74
N TYR A 367 -9.64 -9.89 -14.94
CA TYR A 367 -9.36 -10.88 -13.88
C TYR A 367 -10.32 -10.82 -12.67
N GLY A 368 -11.52 -10.26 -12.87
CA GLY A 368 -12.59 -10.17 -11.88
C GLY A 368 -13.93 -10.58 -12.45
N ASN A 369 -15.00 -10.38 -11.69
CA ASN A 369 -16.37 -10.75 -12.08
C ASN A 369 -17.18 -9.56 -12.61
N VAL A 370 -16.54 -8.43 -12.92
CA VAL A 370 -17.21 -7.21 -13.38
C VAL A 370 -17.40 -7.27 -14.88
N THR A 371 -18.65 -7.08 -15.32
CA THR A 371 -19.04 -7.04 -16.74
C THR A 371 -19.16 -5.61 -17.26
N ASP A 372 -19.61 -4.70 -16.40
CA ASP A 372 -19.80 -3.30 -16.71
C ASP A 372 -18.88 -2.46 -15.79
N GLU A 373 -17.78 -1.95 -16.33
CA GLU A 373 -16.79 -1.17 -15.57
C GLU A 373 -17.24 0.27 -15.28
N VAL A 374 -18.34 0.67 -15.90
CA VAL A 374 -18.97 1.99 -15.66
C VAL A 374 -20.44 1.77 -15.33
N VAL A 375 -20.81 2.18 -14.13
CA VAL A 375 -22.21 2.13 -13.65
C VAL A 375 -22.69 3.54 -13.34
N VAL A 376 -23.83 3.93 -13.89
CA VAL A 376 -24.46 5.22 -13.66
C VAL A 376 -25.90 5.00 -13.21
N SER A 377 -26.29 5.60 -12.08
CA SER A 377 -27.60 5.42 -11.47
C SER A 377 -28.24 6.77 -11.17
N GLN A 378 -29.52 6.92 -11.53
CA GLN A 378 -30.32 8.12 -11.30
C GLN A 378 -31.56 7.80 -10.51
N GLN A 379 -31.91 8.66 -9.56
CA GLN A 379 -33.21 8.68 -8.91
C GLN A 379 -33.77 10.10 -8.81
N GLY A 380 -35.11 10.19 -8.67
CA GLY A 380 -35.77 11.47 -8.52
C GLY A 380 -35.74 12.36 -9.78
N SER A 381 -35.89 13.66 -9.58
CA SER A 381 -36.02 14.66 -10.66
C SER A 381 -35.02 15.82 -10.55
N THR A 382 -34.00 15.69 -9.70
CA THR A 382 -32.89 16.66 -9.64
C THR A 382 -32.14 16.70 -10.95
N ALA A 383 -31.42 17.79 -11.22
CA ALA A 383 -30.63 17.92 -12.44
C ALA A 383 -29.61 16.77 -12.54
N PHE A 384 -29.53 16.17 -13.74
CA PHE A 384 -28.69 15.02 -13.98
C PHE A 384 -28.04 15.14 -15.36
N ALA A 385 -26.74 15.33 -15.38
CA ALA A 385 -25.94 15.43 -16.61
C ALA A 385 -24.67 14.60 -16.46
N VAL A 386 -24.62 13.43 -17.11
CA VAL A 386 -23.43 12.58 -17.15
C VAL A 386 -23.01 12.39 -18.60
N ASN A 387 -21.80 12.83 -18.95
CA ASN A 387 -21.34 12.91 -20.33
C ASN A 387 -20.01 12.20 -20.50
N PHE A 388 -19.92 11.34 -21.52
CA PHE A 388 -18.69 10.69 -21.95
C PHE A 388 -18.33 11.12 -23.37
N SER A 389 -17.11 11.56 -23.61
CA SER A 389 -16.62 11.95 -24.93
C SER A 389 -15.26 11.35 -25.21
N ASN A 390 -15.12 10.65 -26.31
CA ASN A 390 -13.87 10.01 -26.73
C ASN A 390 -13.26 9.14 -25.61
N CYS A 391 -14.02 8.21 -25.06
CA CYS A 391 -13.54 7.32 -24.02
C CYS A 391 -13.50 5.85 -24.53
N LEU A 392 -12.60 5.07 -23.94
CA LEU A 392 -12.58 3.63 -24.08
C LEU A 392 -13.13 3.01 -22.80
N TRP A 393 -14.10 2.09 -22.92
CA TRP A 393 -14.68 1.43 -21.76
C TRP A 393 -15.01 -0.04 -22.00
N LYS A 394 -15.06 -0.82 -20.93
CA LYS A 394 -15.61 -2.17 -20.92
C LYS A 394 -17.00 -2.12 -20.29
N VAL A 395 -18.03 -2.09 -21.14
CA VAL A 395 -19.44 -1.96 -20.75
C VAL A 395 -20.28 -2.78 -21.71
N GLN A 396 -20.98 -3.78 -21.21
CA GLN A 396 -21.91 -4.59 -22.01
C GLN A 396 -23.28 -3.91 -22.13
N THR A 397 -23.73 -3.29 -21.02
CA THR A 397 -25.01 -2.58 -20.98
C THR A 397 -24.76 -1.10 -20.77
N VAL A 398 -24.90 -0.32 -21.84
CA VAL A 398 -24.73 1.15 -21.76
C VAL A 398 -25.66 1.74 -20.73
N PRO A 399 -25.16 2.49 -19.73
CA PRO A 399 -26.01 3.12 -18.72
C PRO A 399 -27.06 4.05 -19.34
N THR A 400 -28.24 4.08 -18.75
CA THR A 400 -29.34 4.97 -19.18
C THR A 400 -29.15 6.39 -18.61
N GLY A 401 -29.75 7.40 -19.28
CA GLY A 401 -29.71 8.78 -18.81
C GLY A 401 -28.38 9.51 -19.00
N ILE A 402 -27.45 8.92 -19.73
CA ILE A 402 -26.17 9.54 -20.06
C ILE A 402 -26.14 10.06 -21.51
N SER A 403 -25.17 10.91 -21.78
CA SER A 403 -24.76 11.28 -23.14
C SER A 403 -23.37 10.67 -23.42
N SER A 404 -23.20 10.04 -24.57
CA SER A 404 -21.92 9.44 -24.97
C SER A 404 -21.63 9.69 -26.44
N THR A 405 -20.39 10.08 -26.76
CA THR A 405 -19.96 10.43 -28.12
C THR A 405 -18.56 9.84 -28.38
N ALA A 406 -18.36 9.26 -29.57
CA ALA A 406 -17.08 8.72 -30.02
C ALA A 406 -16.46 7.70 -29.04
N MET A 407 -17.27 6.74 -28.57
CA MET A 407 -16.85 5.72 -27.61
C MET A 407 -16.20 4.53 -28.30
N ILE A 408 -15.17 3.96 -27.67
CA ILE A 408 -14.62 2.65 -28.02
C ILE A 408 -15.07 1.67 -26.92
N ALA A 409 -15.90 0.69 -27.29
CA ALA A 409 -16.51 -0.21 -26.33
C ALA A 409 -15.96 -1.63 -26.48
N ASN A 410 -15.61 -2.24 -25.34
CA ASN A 410 -15.27 -3.66 -25.22
C ASN A 410 -14.08 -4.13 -26.09
N VAL A 411 -13.14 -3.21 -26.36
CA VAL A 411 -11.87 -3.52 -27.02
C VAL A 411 -10.75 -3.31 -26.01
N ASP A 412 -9.89 -4.32 -25.86
CA ASP A 412 -8.78 -4.27 -24.90
C ASP A 412 -7.88 -3.04 -25.19
N PRO A 413 -7.59 -2.20 -24.19
CA PRO A 413 -6.70 -1.05 -24.36
C PRO A 413 -5.26 -1.42 -24.67
N LEU A 414 -4.87 -2.68 -24.53
CA LEU A 414 -3.52 -3.21 -24.73
C LEU A 414 -2.48 -2.41 -23.91
N PHE A 415 -2.62 -2.47 -22.60
CA PHE A 415 -1.61 -1.94 -21.68
C PHE A 415 -0.28 -2.70 -21.84
N ASP A 416 0.85 -2.02 -21.61
CA ASP A 416 2.17 -2.57 -21.90
C ASP A 416 2.47 -3.82 -21.05
N SER A 417 2.11 -3.80 -19.77
CA SER A 417 2.24 -4.98 -18.90
C SER A 417 1.18 -5.03 -17.81
N VAL A 418 0.59 -6.20 -17.63
CA VAL A 418 -0.27 -6.53 -16.48
C VAL A 418 0.15 -7.90 -15.95
N ASN A 419 0.85 -7.92 -14.82
CA ASN A 419 1.28 -9.15 -14.14
C ASN A 419 0.76 -9.16 -12.69
N THR A 420 -0.42 -9.72 -12.49
CA THR A 420 -1.10 -9.77 -11.18
C THR A 420 -0.36 -10.64 -10.16
N ALA A 421 0.38 -11.66 -10.61
CA ALA A 421 1.13 -12.55 -9.72
C ALA A 421 2.36 -11.87 -9.10
N GLN A 422 2.90 -10.85 -9.76
CA GLN A 422 4.05 -10.08 -9.30
C GLN A 422 3.67 -8.67 -8.86
N SER A 423 2.36 -8.33 -8.85
CA SER A 423 1.84 -6.98 -8.57
C SER A 423 2.54 -5.89 -9.41
N TYR A 424 2.85 -6.23 -10.67
CA TYR A 424 3.50 -5.32 -11.61
C TYR A 424 2.52 -4.88 -12.69
N TYR A 425 2.30 -3.58 -12.80
CA TYR A 425 1.34 -2.98 -13.73
C TYR A 425 1.98 -1.80 -14.44
N ASP A 426 2.02 -1.87 -15.77
CA ASP A 426 2.41 -0.78 -16.65
C ASP A 426 1.23 -0.43 -17.56
N PHE A 427 0.60 0.70 -17.30
CA PHE A 427 -0.59 1.16 -18.01
C PHE A 427 -0.27 2.04 -19.24
N HIS A 428 0.98 2.10 -19.68
CA HIS A 428 1.31 2.63 -20.99
C HIS A 428 0.65 1.82 -22.11
N LEU A 429 0.51 2.43 -23.28
CA LEU A 429 -0.15 1.76 -24.42
C LEU A 429 0.86 1.04 -25.29
N GLN A 430 0.57 -0.22 -25.66
CA GLN A 430 1.31 -0.91 -26.71
C GLN A 430 1.05 -0.29 -28.08
N ALA A 431 1.95 -0.49 -29.05
CA ALA A 431 1.85 0.11 -30.39
C ALA A 431 0.56 -0.25 -31.17
N GLY A 432 -0.13 -1.35 -30.81
CA GLY A 432 -1.40 -1.75 -31.42
C GLY A 432 -2.64 -1.30 -30.67
N SER A 433 -2.50 -0.47 -29.64
CA SER A 433 -3.63 -0.06 -28.80
C SER A 433 -4.72 0.68 -29.58
N PRO A 434 -6.00 0.31 -29.38
CA PRO A 434 -7.12 1.03 -29.99
C PRO A 434 -7.31 2.44 -29.40
N ALA A 435 -6.60 2.80 -28.34
CA ALA A 435 -6.67 4.09 -27.68
C ALA A 435 -5.77 5.16 -28.33
N ILE A 436 -4.83 4.72 -29.18
CA ILE A 436 -3.87 5.64 -29.84
C ILE A 436 -4.59 6.51 -30.87
N ASP A 437 -4.32 7.83 -30.88
CA ASP A 437 -4.87 8.82 -31.80
C ASP A 437 -6.42 8.89 -31.78
N LYS A 438 -7.07 8.67 -30.65
CA LYS A 438 -8.54 8.65 -30.54
C LYS A 438 -9.13 9.77 -29.68
N GLY A 439 -8.29 10.53 -29.02
CA GLY A 439 -8.72 11.66 -28.20
C GLY A 439 -9.00 12.91 -29.00
N ILE A 440 -9.63 13.87 -28.35
CA ILE A 440 -9.78 15.24 -28.84
C ILE A 440 -8.77 16.14 -28.14
N ASN A 441 -8.37 17.22 -28.81
CA ASN A 441 -7.47 18.20 -28.19
C ASN A 441 -8.19 18.93 -27.05
N THR A 442 -7.69 18.74 -25.82
CA THR A 442 -8.22 19.35 -24.59
C THR A 442 -7.37 20.54 -24.12
N GLY A 443 -6.30 20.87 -24.84
CA GLY A 443 -5.34 21.92 -24.47
C GLY A 443 -4.34 21.49 -23.37
N LEU A 444 -4.38 20.23 -22.89
CA LEU A 444 -3.39 19.71 -21.96
C LEU A 444 -2.09 19.38 -22.70
N PRO A 445 -0.95 20.02 -22.36
CA PRO A 445 0.27 19.89 -23.18
C PRO A 445 1.08 18.63 -22.86
N TYR A 446 0.87 18.02 -21.71
CA TYR A 446 1.68 16.90 -21.20
C TYR A 446 0.81 15.77 -20.70
N ASP A 447 1.31 14.56 -20.75
CA ASP A 447 0.75 13.35 -20.18
C ASP A 447 1.12 13.17 -18.68
N LEU A 448 0.83 12.01 -18.09
CA LEU A 448 1.16 11.72 -16.68
C LEU A 448 2.68 11.72 -16.41
N ASP A 449 3.49 11.29 -17.37
CA ASP A 449 4.95 11.30 -17.25
C ASP A 449 5.59 12.67 -17.56
N GLY A 450 4.78 13.64 -17.95
CA GLY A 450 5.26 14.94 -18.39
C GLY A 450 5.87 14.92 -19.79
N ASN A 451 5.53 13.93 -20.61
CA ASN A 451 5.87 13.89 -22.02
C ASN A 451 4.87 14.70 -22.84
N PRO A 452 5.27 15.27 -24.00
CA PRO A 452 4.35 16.00 -24.85
C PRO A 452 3.15 15.14 -25.26
N ARG A 453 1.94 15.74 -25.20
CA ARG A 453 0.71 15.11 -25.67
C ARG A 453 0.46 15.51 -27.14
N SER A 454 -0.28 14.67 -27.87
CA SER A 454 -0.54 14.79 -29.31
C SER A 454 0.73 14.57 -30.17
N VAL A 455 1.42 13.46 -29.90
CA VAL A 455 2.59 13.05 -30.70
C VAL A 455 2.17 12.54 -32.08
N GLY A 456 0.98 11.91 -32.19
CA GLY A 456 0.43 11.40 -33.43
C GLY A 456 -0.55 12.34 -34.12
N ALA A 457 -1.60 11.78 -34.74
CA ALA A 457 -2.64 12.53 -35.46
C ALA A 457 -3.62 13.22 -34.49
N ALA A 458 -3.77 12.69 -33.27
CA ALA A 458 -4.60 13.22 -32.21
C ALA A 458 -4.03 12.74 -30.85
N PRO A 459 -4.43 13.34 -29.71
CA PRO A 459 -4.04 12.82 -28.40
C PRO A 459 -4.54 11.38 -28.18
N ASP A 460 -3.81 10.60 -27.43
CA ASP A 460 -4.23 9.28 -27.00
C ASP A 460 -5.28 9.35 -25.89
N LEU A 461 -6.07 8.28 -25.75
CA LEU A 461 -6.96 8.12 -24.59
C LEU A 461 -6.16 7.68 -23.37
N GLY A 462 -6.64 8.09 -22.18
CA GLY A 462 -5.99 7.77 -20.93
C GLY A 462 -4.89 8.75 -20.52
N CYS A 463 -4.20 8.42 -19.42
CA CYS A 463 -3.24 9.31 -18.79
C CYS A 463 -1.86 9.35 -19.47
N TYR A 464 -1.52 8.38 -20.31
CA TYR A 464 -0.26 8.30 -21.03
C TYR A 464 -0.43 8.58 -22.51
N GLU A 465 0.58 9.16 -23.13
CA GLU A 465 0.71 9.35 -24.56
C GLU A 465 1.77 8.38 -25.11
N LYS A 466 1.46 7.65 -26.17
CA LYS A 466 2.43 6.77 -26.84
C LYS A 466 3.49 7.60 -27.54
N GLN A 467 4.74 7.49 -27.09
CA GLN A 467 5.88 8.18 -27.63
C GLN A 467 6.50 7.43 -28.84
#